data_fa2c44462fc0aee43d933fd53f121079
#
_entry.id   fa2c44462fc0aee43d933fd53f121079
#
_cell.length_a   1.000
_cell.length_b   1.000
_cell.length_c   1.000
_cell.angle_alpha   90.00
_cell.angle_beta   90.00
_cell.angle_gamma   90.00
#
_symmetry.space_group_name_H-M   'P 1'
#
loop_
_entity.id
_entity.type
_entity.pdbx_description
1 polymer ?
#
loop_
_entity_poly.entity_id
_entity_poly.type
_entity_poly.pdbx_seq_one_letter_code
_entity_poly.pdbx_strand_id
1 'polypeptide(L)'
;MTPIRDRGIPFHTLERLLVRGTNWIGDVVMTLPALRAIRRSAPRARITILVKPWVADLFDLCPDVDDVMIYESPGIHEGLTGKWNLARSLREKDFQAAILLQNAFEAAFITLLAGIPLRAGYGTDGRSLLLTHPVKRGKAILARHQIHYYLEMVKTLGGPDTGTDIRLLPGKDYPAAAEKVLRTHGSSGEGPFLGIAPGATYGPAKMWFADRFARVSDRLADEFGVKTVLFGSPADRPIAEAVAREGRHPMINLAGSTSLKEAMAVISRCRLFLSNDSGLMHLAGAFGIPLIAVFGSTNPRTTSPVGEKSVVITKNASCSPCLKKTCPTDFRCMEEITAEDVYGAAARLLSEPKEGEA
;
A
#
# COMPACT_ATOMS: atom_id res chain seq x y z
N MET A 1 34.90 -13.13 -21.59
CA MET A 1 34.19 -12.31 -20.57
C MET A 1 32.69 -12.46 -20.81
N THR A 2 31.95 -13.11 -19.91
CA THR A 2 30.49 -13.19 -19.98
C THR A 2 29.92 -11.78 -19.91
N PRO A 3 29.01 -11.38 -20.80
CA PRO A 3 28.43 -10.05 -20.73
C PRO A 3 27.80 -9.78 -19.37
N ILE A 4 27.97 -8.59 -18.84
CA ILE A 4 27.48 -8.16 -17.50
C ILE A 4 25.99 -8.49 -17.29
N ARG A 5 25.22 -8.61 -18.38
CA ARG A 5 23.76 -8.91 -18.40
C ARG A 5 23.38 -10.32 -17.91
N ASP A 6 24.31 -11.27 -17.87
CA ASP A 6 24.05 -12.67 -17.49
C ASP A 6 24.46 -13.00 -16.05
N ARG A 7 25.02 -12.03 -15.32
CA ARG A 7 25.37 -12.19 -13.91
C ARG A 7 24.34 -11.46 -13.04
N GLY A 8 23.85 -12.15 -11.99
CA GLY A 8 22.99 -11.50 -10.97
C GLY A 8 23.72 -10.32 -10.31
N ILE A 9 22.98 -9.54 -9.52
CA ILE A 9 23.55 -8.45 -8.71
C ILE A 9 24.46 -9.08 -7.63
N PRO A 10 25.72 -8.61 -7.46
CA PRO A 10 26.61 -9.13 -6.42
C PRO A 10 26.25 -8.52 -5.05
N PHE A 11 25.04 -8.78 -4.56
CA PHE A 11 24.46 -8.19 -3.36
C PHE A 11 25.37 -8.22 -2.13
N HIS A 12 26.11 -9.33 -1.94
CA HIS A 12 26.95 -9.54 -0.76
C HIS A 12 28.18 -8.61 -0.68
N THR A 13 28.55 -7.97 -1.78
CA THR A 13 29.68 -7.01 -1.85
C THR A 13 29.21 -5.55 -1.78
N LEU A 14 27.91 -5.30 -1.79
CA LEU A 14 27.37 -3.94 -1.77
C LEU A 14 27.46 -3.33 -0.37
N GLU A 15 27.92 -2.08 -0.30
CA GLU A 15 27.92 -1.26 0.92
C GLU A 15 26.81 -0.23 0.89
N ARG A 16 26.42 0.28 -0.31
CA ARG A 16 25.39 1.30 -0.50
C ARG A 16 24.47 0.90 -1.64
N LEU A 17 23.22 0.70 -1.29
CA LEU A 17 22.20 0.24 -2.22
C LEU A 17 21.02 1.23 -2.22
N LEU A 18 20.65 1.71 -3.41
CA LEU A 18 19.44 2.48 -3.62
C LEU A 18 18.29 1.53 -4.00
N VAL A 19 17.14 1.70 -3.37
CA VAL A 19 15.87 1.11 -3.84
C VAL A 19 14.96 2.25 -4.30
N ARG A 20 14.53 2.25 -5.58
CA ARG A 20 13.46 3.14 -6.02
C ARG A 20 12.13 2.48 -5.72
N GLY A 21 11.49 2.89 -4.62
CA GLY A 21 10.20 2.38 -4.16
C GLY A 21 9.04 2.76 -5.09
N THR A 22 7.89 2.15 -4.87
CA THR A 22 6.63 2.47 -5.56
C THR A 22 6.00 3.76 -5.02
N ASN A 23 4.97 4.27 -5.70
CA ASN A 23 4.38 5.57 -5.38
C ASN A 23 3.07 5.49 -4.59
N TRP A 24 2.46 4.31 -4.49
CA TRP A 24 1.15 4.11 -3.88
C TRP A 24 1.27 3.28 -2.62
N ILE A 25 0.53 3.64 -1.57
CA ILE A 25 0.57 2.96 -0.26
C ILE A 25 0.40 1.43 -0.42
N GLY A 26 -0.60 0.99 -1.18
CA GLY A 26 -0.84 -0.44 -1.39
C GLY A 26 0.33 -1.14 -2.07
N ASP A 27 0.90 -0.51 -3.13
CA ASP A 27 2.07 -1.07 -3.80
C ASP A 27 3.28 -1.12 -2.86
N VAL A 28 3.50 -0.09 -2.02
CA VAL A 28 4.59 -0.09 -1.03
C VAL A 28 4.45 -1.27 -0.08
N VAL A 29 3.26 -1.50 0.49
CA VAL A 29 3.00 -2.65 1.36
C VAL A 29 3.28 -3.97 0.63
N MET A 30 2.86 -4.11 -0.62
CA MET A 30 3.11 -5.30 -1.43
C MET A 30 4.59 -5.48 -1.81
N THR A 31 5.45 -4.45 -1.66
CA THR A 31 6.90 -4.57 -1.86
C THR A 31 7.66 -5.05 -0.63
N LEU A 32 7.08 -5.07 0.56
CA LEU A 32 7.77 -5.42 1.82
C LEU A 32 8.51 -6.78 1.75
N PRO A 33 7.93 -7.86 1.17
CA PRO A 33 8.66 -9.12 1.01
C PRO A 33 9.88 -9.00 0.09
N ALA A 34 9.80 -8.18 -0.97
CA ALA A 34 10.92 -7.92 -1.87
C ALA A 34 12.03 -7.10 -1.17
N LEU A 35 11.67 -6.12 -0.33
CA LEU A 35 12.63 -5.37 0.49
C LEU A 35 13.35 -6.30 1.47
N ARG A 36 12.63 -7.20 2.12
CA ARG A 36 13.20 -8.24 2.99
C ARG A 36 14.17 -9.15 2.23
N ALA A 37 13.83 -9.55 1.00
CA ALA A 37 14.70 -10.32 0.14
C ALA A 37 15.98 -9.55 -0.23
N ILE A 38 15.87 -8.27 -0.54
CA ILE A 38 17.01 -7.38 -0.80
C ILE A 38 17.89 -7.26 0.45
N ARG A 39 17.31 -7.03 1.63
CA ARG A 39 18.06 -6.95 2.90
C ARG A 39 18.82 -8.24 3.20
N ARG A 40 18.16 -9.40 3.04
CA ARG A 40 18.81 -10.70 3.24
C ARG A 40 19.93 -10.96 2.23
N SER A 41 19.81 -10.45 1.01
CA SER A 41 20.85 -10.56 -0.02
C SER A 41 22.05 -9.64 0.27
N ALA A 42 21.80 -8.45 0.79
CA ALA A 42 22.80 -7.41 1.06
C ALA A 42 22.81 -7.02 2.55
N PRO A 43 23.17 -7.93 3.48
CA PRO A 43 23.03 -7.71 4.92
C PRO A 43 23.93 -6.60 5.48
N ARG A 44 25.03 -6.28 4.79
CA ARG A 44 25.96 -5.22 5.17
C ARG A 44 25.70 -3.89 4.47
N ALA A 45 24.87 -3.89 3.42
CA ALA A 45 24.60 -2.67 2.67
C ALA A 45 23.73 -1.71 3.47
N ARG A 46 24.07 -0.42 3.41
CA ARG A 46 23.17 0.66 3.78
C ARG A 46 22.13 0.82 2.67
N ILE A 47 20.89 0.43 2.95
CA ILE A 47 19.78 0.45 1.99
C ILE A 47 19.01 1.77 2.16
N THR A 48 19.10 2.63 1.14
CA THR A 48 18.33 3.86 1.06
C THR A 48 17.16 3.65 0.10
N ILE A 49 15.95 4.00 0.54
CA ILE A 49 14.78 3.98 -0.35
C ILE A 49 14.43 5.38 -0.83
N LEU A 50 14.23 5.54 -2.14
CA LEU A 50 13.78 6.78 -2.77
C LEU A 50 12.28 6.67 -3.07
N VAL A 51 11.46 7.50 -2.42
CA VAL A 51 10.00 7.43 -2.48
C VAL A 51 9.33 8.81 -2.55
N LYS A 52 8.05 8.81 -2.85
CA LYS A 52 7.22 10.02 -2.78
C LYS A 52 6.93 10.40 -1.32
N PRO A 53 6.71 11.71 -1.02
CA PRO A 53 6.48 12.18 0.35
C PRO A 53 5.35 11.43 1.07
N TRP A 54 4.24 11.18 0.38
CA TRP A 54 3.02 10.62 0.96
C TRP A 54 3.06 9.13 1.31
N VAL A 55 4.17 8.43 1.04
CA VAL A 55 4.40 7.03 1.46
C VAL A 55 5.62 6.88 2.37
N ALA A 56 6.33 7.96 2.63
CA ALA A 56 7.61 7.94 3.35
C ALA A 56 7.47 7.39 4.78
N ASP A 57 6.45 7.83 5.51
CA ASP A 57 6.19 7.45 6.92
C ASP A 57 6.06 5.92 7.11
N LEU A 58 5.69 5.18 6.07
CA LEU A 58 5.56 3.72 6.14
C LEU A 58 6.91 3.05 6.44
N PHE A 59 7.99 3.65 5.97
CA PHE A 59 9.33 3.08 6.13
C PHE A 59 9.91 3.24 7.54
N ASP A 60 9.31 4.09 8.39
CA ASP A 60 9.60 4.14 9.84
C ASP A 60 9.33 2.77 10.50
N LEU A 61 8.46 1.95 9.91
CA LEU A 61 8.10 0.62 10.39
C LEU A 61 8.79 -0.52 9.62
N CYS A 62 9.64 -0.20 8.64
CA CYS A 62 10.28 -1.19 7.77
C CYS A 62 11.74 -1.40 8.18
N PRO A 63 12.06 -2.49 8.92
CA PRO A 63 13.44 -2.73 9.40
C PRO A 63 14.41 -3.10 8.26
N ASP A 64 13.90 -3.36 7.07
CA ASP A 64 14.71 -3.75 5.91
C ASP A 64 15.31 -2.55 5.16
N VAL A 65 15.02 -1.32 5.60
CA VAL A 65 15.47 -0.05 5.01
C VAL A 65 16.17 0.78 6.10
N ASP A 66 17.31 1.36 5.78
CA ASP A 66 18.09 2.18 6.74
C ASP A 66 17.80 3.67 6.61
N ASP A 67 17.57 4.16 5.38
CA ASP A 67 17.34 5.57 5.11
C ASP A 67 16.19 5.79 4.12
N VAL A 68 15.50 6.90 4.27
CA VAL A 68 14.48 7.37 3.33
C VAL A 68 14.94 8.65 2.64
N MET A 69 14.90 8.67 1.31
CA MET A 69 15.06 9.88 0.50
C MET A 69 13.75 10.23 -0.18
N ILE A 70 13.42 11.52 -0.21
CA ILE A 70 12.17 11.98 -0.78
C ILE A 70 12.35 12.39 -2.24
N TYR A 71 11.52 11.83 -3.12
CA TYR A 71 11.34 12.28 -4.50
C TYR A 71 10.09 13.16 -4.60
N GLU A 72 10.29 14.45 -4.42
CA GLU A 72 9.22 15.45 -4.42
C GLU A 72 8.92 15.92 -5.85
N SER A 73 8.01 15.20 -6.50
CA SER A 73 7.50 15.53 -7.83
C SER A 73 6.00 15.14 -7.88
N PRO A 74 5.09 16.09 -8.11
CA PRO A 74 5.36 17.53 -8.31
C PRO A 74 6.09 18.18 -7.14
N GLY A 75 6.90 19.22 -7.43
CA GLY A 75 7.68 19.96 -6.45
C GLY A 75 9.14 20.17 -6.91
N ILE A 76 10.08 20.21 -5.97
CA ILE A 76 11.49 20.57 -6.22
C ILE A 76 12.22 19.65 -7.22
N HIS A 77 11.70 18.44 -7.43
CA HIS A 77 12.26 17.47 -8.40
C HIS A 77 11.44 17.37 -9.69
N GLU A 78 10.59 18.38 -9.97
CA GLU A 78 9.79 18.41 -11.21
C GLU A 78 10.61 18.90 -12.41
N GLY A 79 10.21 18.47 -13.61
CA GLY A 79 10.89 18.82 -14.84
C GLY A 79 12.30 18.21 -14.96
N LEU A 80 13.04 18.64 -16.00
CA LEU A 80 14.40 18.10 -16.26
C LEU A 80 15.42 18.61 -15.24
N THR A 81 15.34 19.88 -14.86
CA THR A 81 16.24 20.49 -13.86
C THR A 81 16.07 19.85 -12.49
N GLY A 82 14.83 19.65 -12.06
CA GLY A 82 14.55 18.97 -10.79
C GLY A 82 15.09 17.54 -10.76
N LYS A 83 14.93 16.79 -11.86
CA LYS A 83 15.49 15.44 -12.00
C LYS A 83 17.01 15.44 -12.00
N TRP A 84 17.63 16.44 -12.63
CA TRP A 84 19.08 16.61 -12.59
C TRP A 84 19.60 16.87 -11.18
N ASN A 85 18.92 17.75 -10.42
CA ASN A 85 19.27 18.04 -9.03
C ASN A 85 19.14 16.77 -8.16
N LEU A 86 18.08 16.01 -8.33
CA LEU A 86 17.93 14.71 -7.64
C LEU A 86 19.06 13.74 -8.02
N ALA A 87 19.36 13.62 -9.32
CA ALA A 87 20.45 12.75 -9.79
C ALA A 87 21.80 13.16 -9.20
N ARG A 88 22.07 14.47 -9.07
CA ARG A 88 23.27 14.99 -8.41
C ARG A 88 23.32 14.59 -6.93
N SER A 89 22.22 14.78 -6.19
CA SER A 89 22.14 14.37 -4.78
C SER A 89 22.32 12.86 -4.59
N LEU A 90 21.83 12.06 -5.53
CA LEU A 90 22.05 10.60 -5.51
C LEU A 90 23.51 10.24 -5.81
N ARG A 91 24.18 10.98 -6.73
CA ARG A 91 25.60 10.76 -7.05
C ARG A 91 26.49 11.01 -5.84
N GLU A 92 26.20 12.03 -5.05
CA GLU A 92 26.96 12.38 -3.83
C GLU A 92 26.88 11.28 -2.75
N LYS A 93 25.97 10.33 -2.90
CA LYS A 93 25.79 9.20 -1.98
C LYS A 93 26.57 7.93 -2.39
N ASP A 94 27.22 7.92 -3.56
CA ASP A 94 28.05 6.82 -4.07
C ASP A 94 27.35 5.45 -4.06
N PHE A 95 26.09 5.39 -4.49
CA PHE A 95 25.37 4.11 -4.60
C PHE A 95 26.02 3.20 -5.63
N GLN A 96 26.34 1.97 -5.22
CA GLN A 96 26.94 0.93 -6.08
C GLN A 96 25.88 0.22 -6.93
N ALA A 97 24.64 0.16 -6.45
CA ALA A 97 23.54 -0.43 -7.18
C ALA A 97 22.21 0.29 -6.91
N ALA A 98 21.29 0.19 -7.87
CA ALA A 98 19.90 0.64 -7.73
C ALA A 98 18.94 -0.47 -8.16
N ILE A 99 18.02 -0.85 -7.28
CA ILE A 99 16.91 -1.76 -7.57
C ILE A 99 15.64 -0.94 -7.76
N LEU A 100 15.04 -1.03 -8.97
CA LEU A 100 13.91 -0.19 -9.36
C LEU A 100 12.60 -0.99 -9.27
N LEU A 101 11.93 -0.92 -8.13
CA LEU A 101 10.62 -1.53 -7.90
C LEU A 101 9.52 -0.83 -8.72
N GLN A 102 9.66 0.48 -8.92
CA GLN A 102 8.79 1.23 -9.81
C GLN A 102 9.17 1.04 -11.28
N ASN A 103 8.18 0.85 -12.15
CA ASN A 103 8.37 0.57 -13.58
C ASN A 103 8.54 1.79 -14.49
N ALA A 104 8.45 3.02 -13.99
CA ALA A 104 8.56 4.21 -14.83
C ALA A 104 9.93 4.34 -15.52
N PHE A 105 9.93 4.79 -16.79
CA PHE A 105 11.15 5.16 -17.53
C PHE A 105 12.00 6.15 -16.72
N GLU A 106 11.35 7.13 -16.09
CA GLU A 106 11.97 8.17 -15.28
C GLU A 106 12.85 7.59 -14.16
N ALA A 107 12.43 6.50 -13.52
CA ALA A 107 13.21 5.87 -12.44
C ALA A 107 14.58 5.37 -12.94
N ALA A 108 14.60 4.74 -14.12
CA ALA A 108 15.84 4.30 -14.74
C ALA A 108 16.69 5.47 -15.24
N PHE A 109 16.05 6.50 -15.79
CA PHE A 109 16.73 7.70 -16.29
C PHE A 109 17.44 8.47 -15.17
N ILE A 110 16.78 8.70 -14.04
CA ILE A 110 17.38 9.39 -12.88
C ILE A 110 18.58 8.59 -12.35
N THR A 111 18.48 7.28 -12.23
CA THR A 111 19.58 6.45 -11.73
C THR A 111 20.75 6.35 -12.70
N LEU A 112 20.49 6.43 -14.02
CA LEU A 112 21.52 6.58 -15.04
C LEU A 112 22.23 7.94 -14.93
N LEU A 113 21.49 9.03 -14.83
CA LEU A 113 22.04 10.38 -14.65
C LEU A 113 22.87 10.51 -13.37
N ALA A 114 22.45 9.81 -12.30
CA ALA A 114 23.20 9.73 -11.06
C ALA A 114 24.53 8.95 -11.20
N GLY A 115 24.74 8.25 -12.31
CA GLY A 115 25.96 7.47 -12.55
C GLY A 115 26.02 6.17 -11.76
N ILE A 116 24.89 5.65 -11.25
CA ILE A 116 24.87 4.40 -10.48
C ILE A 116 25.25 3.24 -11.40
N PRO A 117 26.32 2.47 -11.09
CA PRO A 117 26.88 1.51 -12.05
C PRO A 117 25.95 0.30 -12.28
N LEU A 118 25.31 -0.25 -11.25
CA LEU A 118 24.41 -1.40 -11.37
C LEU A 118 22.95 -0.90 -11.23
N ARG A 119 22.15 -1.07 -12.27
CA ARG A 119 20.77 -0.63 -12.32
C ARG A 119 19.87 -1.78 -12.75
N ALA A 120 19.03 -2.27 -11.85
CA ALA A 120 18.20 -3.46 -12.05
C ALA A 120 16.72 -3.17 -11.87
N GLY A 121 15.90 -3.88 -12.63
CA GLY A 121 14.44 -3.79 -12.56
C GLY A 121 13.79 -4.44 -13.78
N TYR A 122 12.45 -4.49 -13.82
CA TYR A 122 11.76 -4.98 -15.01
C TYR A 122 12.05 -4.08 -16.22
N GLY A 123 12.39 -4.69 -17.35
CA GLY A 123 12.68 -4.01 -18.62
C GLY A 123 11.40 -3.59 -19.36
N THR A 124 10.55 -2.79 -18.73
CA THR A 124 9.28 -2.27 -19.28
C THR A 124 9.41 -0.81 -19.68
N ASP A 125 8.41 -0.28 -20.34
CA ASP A 125 8.27 1.16 -20.64
C ASP A 125 9.49 1.77 -21.36
N GLY A 126 10.16 0.99 -22.21
CA GLY A 126 11.34 1.43 -22.97
C GLY A 126 12.64 1.55 -22.17
N ARG A 127 12.62 1.27 -20.85
CA ARG A 127 13.77 1.50 -19.96
C ARG A 127 14.87 0.42 -19.98
N SER A 128 14.66 -0.68 -20.72
CA SER A 128 15.66 -1.77 -20.80
C SER A 128 17.04 -1.32 -21.22
N LEU A 129 17.13 -0.28 -22.07
CA LEU A 129 18.41 0.30 -22.51
C LEU A 129 19.14 1.07 -21.42
N LEU A 130 18.42 1.56 -20.43
CA LEU A 130 18.96 2.34 -19.31
C LEU A 130 19.38 1.43 -18.14
N LEU A 131 18.93 0.18 -18.14
CA LEU A 131 19.23 -0.81 -17.11
C LEU A 131 20.46 -1.64 -17.50
N THR A 132 21.32 -1.92 -16.52
CA THR A 132 22.43 -2.88 -16.69
C THR A 132 21.95 -4.32 -16.50
N HIS A 133 20.92 -4.52 -15.66
CA HIS A 133 20.31 -5.79 -15.34
C HIS A 133 18.80 -5.75 -15.57
N PRO A 134 18.34 -5.69 -16.84
CA PRO A 134 16.91 -5.70 -17.14
C PRO A 134 16.31 -7.09 -16.92
N VAL A 135 15.34 -7.18 -16.00
CA VAL A 135 14.58 -8.40 -15.76
C VAL A 135 13.43 -8.51 -16.78
N LYS A 136 13.24 -9.68 -17.38
CA LYS A 136 12.11 -9.93 -18.27
C LYS A 136 10.83 -10.10 -17.47
N ARG A 137 9.77 -9.36 -17.87
CA ARG A 137 8.43 -9.49 -17.31
C ARG A 137 7.62 -10.48 -18.13
N GLY A 138 7.57 -11.74 -17.69
CA GLY A 138 6.74 -12.76 -18.34
C GLY A 138 5.23 -12.53 -18.13
N LYS A 139 4.39 -13.06 -19.03
CA LYS A 139 2.91 -12.96 -18.89
C LYS A 139 2.39 -13.65 -17.63
N ALA A 140 2.99 -14.77 -17.22
CA ALA A 140 2.58 -15.56 -16.07
C ALA A 140 2.65 -14.75 -14.76
N ILE A 141 3.66 -13.87 -14.59
CA ILE A 141 3.81 -13.07 -13.37
C ILE A 141 2.70 -12.01 -13.23
N LEU A 142 2.14 -11.54 -14.33
CA LEU A 142 1.04 -10.56 -14.32
C LEU A 142 -0.30 -11.15 -13.86
N ALA A 143 -0.45 -12.47 -13.92
CA ALA A 143 -1.63 -13.19 -13.43
C ALA A 143 -1.54 -13.54 -11.95
N ARG A 144 -0.37 -13.38 -11.32
CA ARG A 144 -0.14 -13.64 -9.90
C ARG A 144 -0.41 -12.40 -9.08
N HIS A 145 -0.51 -12.59 -7.75
CA HIS A 145 -0.61 -11.47 -6.82
C HIS A 145 0.61 -10.55 -6.93
N GLN A 146 0.40 -9.24 -6.76
CA GLN A 146 1.42 -8.20 -6.98
C GLN A 146 2.64 -8.36 -6.06
N ILE A 147 2.51 -8.98 -4.89
CA ILE A 147 3.65 -9.35 -4.04
C ILE A 147 4.63 -10.23 -4.80
N HIS A 148 4.14 -11.24 -5.53
CA HIS A 148 4.99 -12.12 -6.31
C HIS A 148 5.67 -11.39 -7.47
N TYR A 149 5.02 -10.35 -8.02
CA TYR A 149 5.61 -9.51 -9.05
C TYR A 149 6.92 -8.88 -8.59
N TYR A 150 6.94 -8.28 -7.40
CA TYR A 150 8.14 -7.66 -6.85
C TYR A 150 9.16 -8.70 -6.36
N LEU A 151 8.70 -9.75 -5.69
CA LEU A 151 9.56 -10.79 -5.14
C LEU A 151 10.29 -11.57 -6.26
N GLU A 152 9.60 -11.93 -7.35
CA GLU A 152 10.16 -12.63 -8.49
C GLU A 152 11.27 -11.84 -9.19
N MET A 153 11.12 -10.51 -9.25
CA MET A 153 12.17 -9.64 -9.78
C MET A 153 13.44 -9.76 -8.95
N VAL A 154 13.34 -9.70 -7.62
CA VAL A 154 14.51 -9.83 -6.73
C VAL A 154 15.11 -11.22 -6.81
N LYS A 155 14.29 -12.28 -6.88
CA LYS A 155 14.76 -13.67 -7.08
C LYS A 155 15.54 -13.83 -8.39
N THR A 156 15.03 -13.24 -9.49
CA THR A 156 15.74 -13.27 -10.79
C THR A 156 17.09 -12.56 -10.73
N LEU A 157 17.26 -11.59 -9.84
CA LEU A 157 18.52 -10.89 -9.60
C LEU A 157 19.47 -11.64 -8.65
N GLY A 158 19.06 -12.81 -8.16
CA GLY A 158 19.87 -13.65 -7.27
C GLY A 158 19.49 -13.57 -5.78
N GLY A 159 18.39 -12.89 -5.45
CA GLY A 159 17.89 -12.82 -4.09
C GLY A 159 17.12 -14.07 -3.64
N PRO A 160 16.99 -14.32 -2.33
CA PRO A 160 16.26 -15.47 -1.78
C PRO A 160 14.75 -15.29 -1.91
N ASP A 161 14.02 -16.40 -1.80
CA ASP A 161 12.59 -16.36 -1.52
C ASP A 161 12.38 -16.14 -0.01
N THR A 162 11.69 -15.05 0.35
CA THR A 162 11.44 -14.69 1.75
C THR A 162 9.99 -14.94 2.16
N GLY A 163 9.21 -15.59 1.30
CA GLY A 163 7.76 -15.71 1.47
C GLY A 163 7.01 -14.40 1.19
N THR A 164 5.73 -14.39 1.48
CA THR A 164 4.82 -13.29 1.14
C THR A 164 4.34 -12.48 2.35
N ASP A 165 4.94 -12.67 3.52
CA ASP A 165 4.58 -11.97 4.74
C ASP A 165 4.82 -10.45 4.61
N ILE A 166 3.76 -9.67 4.79
CA ILE A 166 3.75 -8.20 4.73
C ILE A 166 3.63 -7.56 6.11
N ARG A 167 3.75 -8.33 7.19
CA ARG A 167 3.48 -7.86 8.54
C ARG A 167 4.34 -6.67 8.93
N LEU A 168 3.67 -5.64 9.44
CA LEU A 168 4.26 -4.46 10.07
C LEU A 168 3.89 -4.45 11.56
N LEU A 169 4.84 -4.08 12.40
CA LEU A 169 4.59 -3.89 13.83
C LEU A 169 4.37 -2.40 14.09
N PRO A 170 3.27 -2.02 14.76
CA PRO A 170 3.04 -0.63 15.14
C PRO A 170 4.20 -0.08 15.97
N GLY A 171 4.55 1.18 15.75
CA GLY A 171 5.56 1.87 16.53
C GLY A 171 5.16 1.98 18.01
N LYS A 172 6.13 2.03 18.91
CA LYS A 172 5.88 2.15 20.35
C LYS A 172 5.11 3.43 20.73
N ASP A 173 5.22 4.46 19.93
CA ASP A 173 4.53 5.75 20.06
C ASP A 173 3.10 5.75 19.50
N TYR A 174 2.71 4.71 18.74
CA TYR A 174 1.41 4.64 18.04
C TYR A 174 0.20 4.70 19.00
N PRO A 175 0.17 4.03 20.15
CA PRO A 175 -0.98 4.13 21.05
C PRO A 175 -1.24 5.58 21.51
N ALA A 176 -0.20 6.31 21.90
CA ALA A 176 -0.32 7.71 22.32
C ALA A 176 -0.66 8.65 21.15
N ALA A 177 -0.05 8.42 19.98
CA ALA A 177 -0.35 9.18 18.76
C ALA A 177 -1.82 9.00 18.33
N ALA A 178 -2.31 7.76 18.33
CA ALA A 178 -3.72 7.47 18.00
C ALA A 178 -4.68 8.12 18.97
N GLU A 179 -4.41 8.05 20.29
CA GLU A 179 -5.25 8.69 21.30
C GLU A 179 -5.30 10.21 21.08
N LYS A 180 -4.15 10.85 20.85
CA LYS A 180 -4.08 12.27 20.55
C LYS A 180 -4.94 12.65 19.35
N VAL A 181 -4.79 11.93 18.24
CA VAL A 181 -5.57 12.17 17.02
C VAL A 181 -7.06 12.04 17.29
N LEU A 182 -7.49 10.95 17.93
CA LEU A 182 -8.89 10.69 18.23
C LEU A 182 -9.49 11.78 19.14
N ARG A 183 -8.77 12.20 20.19
CA ARG A 183 -9.20 13.30 21.07
C ARG A 183 -9.33 14.63 20.34
N THR A 184 -8.39 14.95 19.46
CA THR A 184 -8.44 16.18 18.65
C THR A 184 -9.67 16.23 17.75
N HIS A 185 -10.21 15.04 17.39
CA HIS A 185 -11.41 14.92 16.55
C HIS A 185 -12.67 14.55 17.35
N GLY A 186 -12.71 14.88 18.63
CA GLY A 186 -13.92 14.81 19.47
C GLY A 186 -14.26 13.44 20.03
N SER A 187 -13.30 12.47 20.01
CA SER A 187 -13.47 11.18 20.64
C SER A 187 -12.79 11.11 22.02
N SER A 188 -13.31 10.30 22.94
CA SER A 188 -12.61 9.97 24.18
C SER A 188 -11.30 9.20 23.98
N GLY A 189 -11.07 8.66 22.77
CA GLY A 189 -9.95 7.78 22.49
C GLY A 189 -10.16 6.33 22.97
N GLU A 190 -11.29 6.03 23.57
CA GLU A 190 -11.63 4.72 24.13
C GLU A 190 -12.67 3.99 23.28
N GLY A 191 -12.63 2.68 23.31
CA GLY A 191 -13.61 1.77 22.72
C GLY A 191 -13.07 0.95 21.58
N PRO A 192 -13.83 -0.04 21.12
CA PRO A 192 -13.54 -0.75 19.89
C PRO A 192 -13.83 0.16 18.68
N PHE A 193 -12.86 0.30 17.78
CA PHE A 193 -13.01 1.13 16.59
C PHE A 193 -13.26 0.29 15.34
N LEU A 194 -14.22 0.72 14.52
CA LEU A 194 -14.41 0.30 13.14
C LEU A 194 -13.75 1.34 12.22
N GLY A 195 -12.68 0.95 11.52
CA GLY A 195 -12.09 1.79 10.48
C GLY A 195 -12.85 1.62 9.17
N ILE A 196 -13.18 2.71 8.48
CA ILE A 196 -13.77 2.68 7.15
C ILE A 196 -12.95 3.57 6.21
N ALA A 197 -12.49 3.00 5.08
CA ALA A 197 -11.87 3.75 3.98
C ALA A 197 -12.78 3.70 2.74
N PRO A 198 -13.71 4.66 2.59
CA PRO A 198 -14.72 4.64 1.54
C PRO A 198 -14.21 5.16 0.20
N GLY A 199 -13.04 5.80 0.17
CA GLY A 199 -12.40 6.34 -1.02
C GLY A 199 -11.63 5.32 -1.84
N ALA A 200 -11.21 5.73 -3.05
CA ALA A 200 -10.32 4.97 -3.91
C ALA A 200 -9.59 5.91 -4.88
N THR A 201 -8.29 6.10 -4.68
CA THR A 201 -7.45 7.01 -5.49
C THR A 201 -7.43 6.63 -6.98
N TYR A 202 -7.58 5.36 -7.30
CA TYR A 202 -7.62 4.90 -8.69
C TYR A 202 -8.80 5.47 -9.46
N GLY A 203 -9.97 5.58 -8.82
CA GLY A 203 -11.16 6.17 -9.42
C GLY A 203 -12.47 5.61 -8.87
N PRO A 204 -13.61 6.29 -9.20
CA PRO A 204 -14.93 5.99 -8.63
C PRO A 204 -15.46 4.58 -8.98
N ALA A 205 -14.96 3.91 -10.03
CA ALA A 205 -15.36 2.54 -10.34
C ALA A 205 -14.96 1.50 -9.28
N LYS A 206 -14.08 1.86 -8.33
CA LYS A 206 -13.71 1.05 -7.18
C LYS A 206 -14.52 1.35 -5.92
N MET A 207 -15.32 2.41 -5.92
CA MET A 207 -15.99 2.90 -4.72
C MET A 207 -17.35 2.23 -4.56
N TRP A 208 -17.56 1.67 -3.37
CA TRP A 208 -18.87 1.22 -2.93
C TRP A 208 -19.71 2.40 -2.42
N PHE A 209 -20.99 2.22 -2.17
CA PHE A 209 -21.95 3.29 -1.93
C PHE A 209 -21.91 3.80 -0.49
N ALA A 210 -22.04 5.13 -0.32
CA ALA A 210 -21.96 5.78 0.98
C ALA A 210 -23.07 5.31 1.95
N ASP A 211 -24.31 5.16 1.47
CA ASP A 211 -25.44 4.68 2.24
C ASP A 211 -25.23 3.26 2.75
N ARG A 212 -24.57 2.42 1.97
CA ARG A 212 -24.29 1.04 2.34
C ARG A 212 -23.17 0.95 3.39
N PHE A 213 -22.10 1.75 3.25
CA PHE A 213 -21.09 1.88 4.32
C PHE A 213 -21.72 2.34 5.63
N ALA A 214 -22.57 3.37 5.57
CA ALA A 214 -23.27 3.92 6.73
C ALA A 214 -24.18 2.87 7.39
N ARG A 215 -24.97 2.15 6.59
CA ARG A 215 -25.88 1.09 7.08
C ARG A 215 -25.13 -0.05 7.78
N VAL A 216 -23.98 -0.47 7.23
CA VAL A 216 -23.13 -1.49 7.87
C VAL A 216 -22.56 -0.95 9.17
N SER A 217 -22.04 0.29 9.14
CA SER A 217 -21.50 0.97 10.33
C SER A 217 -22.52 1.03 11.46
N ASP A 218 -23.74 1.49 11.18
CA ASP A 218 -24.80 1.63 12.16
C ASP A 218 -25.16 0.30 12.82
N ARG A 219 -25.34 -0.76 12.01
CA ARG A 219 -25.63 -2.10 12.53
C ARG A 219 -24.53 -2.64 13.42
N LEU A 220 -23.27 -2.45 13.01
CA LEU A 220 -22.13 -2.88 13.83
C LEU A 220 -21.99 -2.06 15.12
N ALA A 221 -22.33 -0.79 15.08
CA ALA A 221 -22.38 0.07 16.28
C ALA A 221 -23.48 -0.41 17.24
N ASP A 222 -24.70 -0.69 16.73
CA ASP A 222 -25.82 -1.19 17.52
C ASP A 222 -25.52 -2.54 18.20
N GLU A 223 -24.85 -3.46 17.49
CA GLU A 223 -24.66 -4.83 17.98
C GLU A 223 -23.34 -5.02 18.76
N PHE A 224 -22.26 -4.38 18.33
CA PHE A 224 -20.91 -4.58 18.90
C PHE A 224 -20.36 -3.35 19.62
N GLY A 225 -21.10 -2.24 19.69
CA GLY A 225 -20.66 -1.00 20.34
C GLY A 225 -19.43 -0.35 19.70
N VAL A 226 -19.13 -0.65 18.43
CA VAL A 226 -17.97 -0.08 17.75
C VAL A 226 -18.21 1.39 17.42
N LYS A 227 -17.14 2.20 17.52
CA LYS A 227 -17.13 3.61 17.11
C LYS A 227 -16.48 3.72 15.73
N THR A 228 -17.15 4.34 14.79
CA THR A 228 -16.65 4.41 13.41
C THR A 228 -15.69 5.57 13.21
N VAL A 229 -14.56 5.25 12.56
CA VAL A 229 -13.53 6.20 12.14
C VAL A 229 -13.40 6.12 10.61
N LEU A 230 -13.59 7.25 9.93
CA LEU A 230 -13.48 7.38 8.48
C LEU A 230 -12.08 7.84 8.10
N PHE A 231 -11.47 7.13 7.16
CA PHE A 231 -10.11 7.41 6.68
C PHE A 231 -10.13 7.76 5.19
N GLY A 232 -9.18 8.57 4.78
CA GLY A 232 -8.96 8.91 3.37
C GLY A 232 -8.00 10.08 3.19
N SER A 233 -7.60 10.30 1.94
CA SER A 233 -6.88 11.49 1.52
C SER A 233 -7.79 12.73 1.54
N PRO A 234 -7.26 13.96 1.34
CA PRO A 234 -8.10 15.14 1.15
C PRO A 234 -9.11 15.00 -0.01
N ALA A 235 -8.76 14.25 -1.06
CA ALA A 235 -9.66 13.99 -2.19
C ALA A 235 -10.81 13.03 -1.82
N ASP A 236 -10.66 12.22 -0.77
CA ASP A 236 -11.68 11.29 -0.30
C ASP A 236 -12.63 11.92 0.74
N ARG A 237 -12.38 13.16 1.16
CA ARG A 237 -13.21 13.85 2.15
C ARG A 237 -14.69 13.88 1.75
N PRO A 238 -15.08 14.22 0.49
CA PRO A 238 -16.50 14.28 0.11
C PRO A 238 -17.25 12.96 0.28
N ILE A 239 -16.61 11.81 -0.05
CA ILE A 239 -17.24 10.51 0.14
C ILE A 239 -17.30 10.14 1.62
N ALA A 240 -16.30 10.47 2.42
CA ALA A 240 -16.31 10.24 3.87
C ALA A 240 -17.42 11.05 4.55
N GLU A 241 -17.60 12.33 4.16
CA GLU A 241 -18.70 13.17 4.62
C GLU A 241 -20.07 12.63 4.20
N ALA A 242 -20.17 12.06 2.99
CA ALA A 242 -21.40 11.40 2.55
C ALA A 242 -21.74 10.20 3.43
N VAL A 243 -20.75 9.33 3.75
CA VAL A 243 -20.97 8.21 4.68
C VAL A 243 -21.40 8.68 6.05
N ALA A 244 -20.75 9.71 6.60
CA ALA A 244 -21.10 10.26 7.92
C ALA A 244 -22.51 10.87 7.96
N ARG A 245 -22.96 11.49 6.86
CA ARG A 245 -24.29 12.07 6.76
C ARG A 245 -25.42 11.04 6.65
N GLU A 246 -25.14 9.91 6.00
CA GLU A 246 -26.09 8.79 5.85
C GLU A 246 -26.20 7.94 7.12
N GLY A 247 -25.22 8.00 8.03
CA GLY A 247 -25.19 7.23 9.27
C GLY A 247 -26.05 7.83 10.37
N ARG A 248 -26.63 6.95 11.21
CA ARG A 248 -27.40 7.32 12.41
C ARG A 248 -26.51 7.62 13.61
N HIS A 249 -25.36 6.91 13.68
CA HIS A 249 -24.40 7.09 14.77
C HIS A 249 -23.32 8.10 14.38
N PRO A 250 -22.82 8.91 15.33
CA PRO A 250 -21.70 9.82 15.07
C PRO A 250 -20.46 9.08 14.60
N MET A 251 -19.80 9.61 13.58
CA MET A 251 -18.56 9.06 13.02
C MET A 251 -17.42 10.07 13.14
N ILE A 252 -16.22 9.60 13.47
CA ILE A 252 -15.01 10.41 13.53
C ILE A 252 -14.42 10.48 12.12
N ASN A 253 -14.51 11.65 11.46
CA ASN A 253 -14.00 11.81 10.11
C ASN A 253 -12.55 12.33 10.11
N LEU A 254 -11.60 11.46 9.80
CA LEU A 254 -10.17 11.77 9.67
C LEU A 254 -9.73 11.99 8.22
N ALA A 255 -10.63 11.86 7.24
CA ALA A 255 -10.27 12.00 5.83
C ALA A 255 -9.69 13.39 5.53
N GLY A 256 -8.43 13.42 5.07
CA GLY A 256 -7.69 14.63 4.76
C GLY A 256 -7.28 15.49 5.97
N SER A 257 -7.41 14.97 7.19
CA SER A 257 -7.08 15.70 8.43
C SER A 257 -5.89 15.10 9.18
N THR A 258 -5.30 14.03 8.65
CA THR A 258 -4.17 13.32 9.28
C THR A 258 -3.03 13.10 8.29
N SER A 259 -1.80 13.06 8.80
CA SER A 259 -0.66 12.49 8.09
C SER A 259 -0.83 10.97 7.92
N LEU A 260 -0.01 10.36 7.07
CA LEU A 260 -0.01 8.90 6.94
C LEU A 260 0.37 8.22 8.27
N LYS A 261 1.36 8.75 8.98
CA LYS A 261 1.79 8.24 10.30
C LYS A 261 0.65 8.25 11.32
N GLU A 262 -0.09 9.35 11.41
CA GLU A 262 -1.26 9.47 12.29
C GLU A 262 -2.37 8.51 11.89
N ALA A 263 -2.66 8.38 10.58
CA ALA A 263 -3.65 7.42 10.08
C ALA A 263 -3.24 5.98 10.43
N MET A 264 -1.97 5.61 10.23
CA MET A 264 -1.42 4.29 10.59
C MET A 264 -1.58 4.01 12.09
N ALA A 265 -1.31 5.01 12.95
CA ALA A 265 -1.47 4.86 14.40
C ALA A 265 -2.93 4.57 14.77
N VAL A 266 -3.90 5.26 14.18
CA VAL A 266 -5.33 5.00 14.46
C VAL A 266 -5.79 3.68 13.83
N ILE A 267 -5.36 3.34 12.61
CA ILE A 267 -5.68 2.05 11.96
C ILE A 267 -5.22 0.88 12.84
N SER A 268 -4.02 0.96 13.42
CA SER A 268 -3.48 -0.12 14.26
C SER A 268 -4.32 -0.40 15.52
N ARG A 269 -5.24 0.50 15.91
CA ARG A 269 -6.19 0.34 17.02
C ARG A 269 -7.58 -0.14 16.60
N CYS A 270 -7.83 -0.26 15.29
CA CYS A 270 -9.11 -0.74 14.82
C CYS A 270 -9.32 -2.22 15.18
N ARG A 271 -10.53 -2.58 15.59
CA ARG A 271 -10.95 -3.96 15.80
C ARG A 271 -11.35 -4.63 14.49
N LEU A 272 -11.84 -3.84 13.54
CA LEU A 272 -12.22 -4.24 12.19
C LEU A 272 -11.93 -3.09 11.24
N PHE A 273 -11.57 -3.40 10.01
CA PHE A 273 -11.40 -2.42 8.95
C PHE A 273 -12.26 -2.78 7.73
N LEU A 274 -13.02 -1.84 7.21
CA LEU A 274 -13.86 -1.99 6.02
C LEU A 274 -13.39 -1.03 4.93
N SER A 275 -13.12 -1.53 3.74
CA SER A 275 -12.54 -0.71 2.69
C SER A 275 -12.95 -1.17 1.30
N ASN A 276 -12.88 -0.26 0.35
CA ASN A 276 -12.72 -0.63 -1.06
C ASN A 276 -11.30 -1.18 -1.33
N ASP A 277 -11.03 -1.66 -2.54
CA ASP A 277 -9.66 -1.94 -3.02
C ASP A 277 -8.82 -0.64 -3.01
N SER A 278 -8.13 -0.41 -1.90
CA SER A 278 -7.41 0.84 -1.61
C SER A 278 -6.06 0.59 -0.91
N GLY A 279 -5.21 1.61 -0.85
CA GLY A 279 -3.92 1.53 -0.16
C GLY A 279 -4.07 1.26 1.35
N LEU A 280 -5.08 1.84 2.00
CA LEU A 280 -5.33 1.67 3.44
C LEU A 280 -5.82 0.27 3.79
N MET A 281 -6.50 -0.42 2.87
CA MET A 281 -6.83 -1.83 2.99
C MET A 281 -5.56 -2.68 3.22
N HIS A 282 -4.52 -2.44 2.42
CA HIS A 282 -3.25 -3.17 2.55
C HIS A 282 -2.54 -2.85 3.86
N LEU A 283 -2.60 -1.60 4.33
CA LEU A 283 -2.06 -1.21 5.64
C LEU A 283 -2.77 -1.93 6.78
N ALA A 284 -4.11 -1.98 6.77
CA ALA A 284 -4.87 -2.71 7.78
C ALA A 284 -4.48 -4.19 7.79
N GLY A 285 -4.35 -4.82 6.61
CA GLY A 285 -3.86 -6.19 6.48
C GLY A 285 -2.43 -6.38 7.01
N ALA A 286 -1.53 -5.43 6.76
CA ALA A 286 -0.16 -5.47 7.26
C ALA A 286 -0.07 -5.34 8.79
N PHE A 287 -0.99 -4.62 9.42
CA PHE A 287 -1.12 -4.58 10.89
C PHE A 287 -1.86 -5.80 11.48
N GLY A 288 -2.30 -6.75 10.64
CA GLY A 288 -3.05 -7.91 11.11
C GLY A 288 -4.48 -7.59 11.58
N ILE A 289 -5.01 -6.43 11.21
CA ILE A 289 -6.38 -6.04 11.56
C ILE A 289 -7.36 -6.88 10.74
N PRO A 290 -8.37 -7.53 11.37
CA PRO A 290 -9.46 -8.16 10.65
C PRO A 290 -10.09 -7.17 9.67
N LEU A 291 -10.23 -7.58 8.40
CA LEU A 291 -10.66 -6.62 7.40
C LEU A 291 -11.61 -7.21 6.36
N ILE A 292 -12.48 -6.36 5.86
CA ILE A 292 -13.36 -6.62 4.72
C ILE A 292 -13.00 -5.68 3.58
N ALA A 293 -12.75 -6.26 2.43
CA ALA A 293 -12.41 -5.54 1.21
C ALA A 293 -13.49 -5.74 0.14
N VAL A 294 -14.08 -4.65 -0.32
CA VAL A 294 -15.09 -4.65 -1.39
C VAL A 294 -14.41 -4.48 -2.73
N PHE A 295 -14.61 -5.43 -3.64
CA PHE A 295 -14.01 -5.45 -4.96
C PHE A 295 -15.08 -5.49 -6.05
N GLY A 296 -14.95 -4.60 -7.03
CA GLY A 296 -15.83 -4.55 -8.21
C GLY A 296 -15.04 -4.49 -9.51
N SER A 297 -14.49 -3.34 -9.86
CA SER A 297 -13.83 -3.11 -11.16
C SER A 297 -12.44 -3.72 -11.29
N THR A 298 -11.82 -4.16 -10.20
CA THR A 298 -10.45 -4.69 -10.16
C THR A 298 -10.41 -6.19 -9.87
N ASN A 299 -9.25 -6.79 -10.13
CA ASN A 299 -9.06 -8.23 -9.99
C ASN A 299 -8.51 -8.59 -8.60
N PRO A 300 -9.30 -9.19 -7.71
CA PRO A 300 -8.82 -9.55 -6.38
C PRO A 300 -7.67 -10.59 -6.40
N ARG A 301 -7.52 -11.39 -7.45
CA ARG A 301 -6.39 -12.33 -7.56
C ARG A 301 -5.04 -11.62 -7.59
N THR A 302 -5.01 -10.35 -8.04
CA THR A 302 -3.76 -9.60 -8.19
C THR A 302 -3.49 -8.62 -7.06
N THR A 303 -4.53 -8.10 -6.41
CA THR A 303 -4.42 -7.02 -5.42
C THR A 303 -5.30 -7.21 -4.17
N SER A 304 -5.75 -8.43 -3.87
CA SER A 304 -6.46 -8.65 -2.61
C SER A 304 -5.56 -8.33 -1.40
N PRO A 305 -6.15 -7.98 -0.26
CA PRO A 305 -5.38 -7.83 0.97
C PRO A 305 -4.76 -9.18 1.36
N VAL A 306 -3.56 -9.13 1.91
CA VAL A 306 -2.89 -10.30 2.47
C VAL A 306 -3.01 -10.23 3.99
N GLY A 307 -3.58 -11.27 4.59
CA GLY A 307 -3.79 -11.38 6.03
C GLY A 307 -4.75 -12.53 6.32
N GLU A 308 -4.54 -13.24 7.40
CA GLU A 308 -5.32 -14.43 7.77
C GLU A 308 -6.80 -14.11 8.00
N LYS A 309 -7.09 -12.90 8.52
CA LYS A 309 -8.44 -12.40 8.82
C LYS A 309 -8.95 -11.40 7.78
N SER A 310 -8.58 -11.61 6.50
CA SER A 310 -9.01 -10.77 5.39
C SER A 310 -10.12 -11.43 4.58
N VAL A 311 -11.25 -10.76 4.44
CA VAL A 311 -12.39 -11.22 3.64
C VAL A 311 -12.58 -10.31 2.44
N VAL A 312 -12.57 -10.89 1.24
CA VAL A 312 -12.86 -10.18 0.00
C VAL A 312 -14.31 -10.45 -0.40
N ILE A 313 -15.07 -9.37 -0.57
CA ILE A 313 -16.45 -9.44 -1.09
C ILE A 313 -16.46 -8.94 -2.53
N THR A 314 -16.89 -9.81 -3.42
CA THR A 314 -17.05 -9.53 -4.84
C THR A 314 -18.24 -10.30 -5.40
N LYS A 315 -18.80 -9.81 -6.49
CA LYS A 315 -19.89 -10.49 -7.23
C LYS A 315 -19.44 -10.79 -8.68
N ASN A 316 -20.01 -11.83 -9.26
CA ASN A 316 -19.68 -12.27 -10.61
C ASN A 316 -20.42 -11.46 -11.69
N ALA A 317 -20.28 -10.13 -11.67
CA ALA A 317 -20.80 -9.30 -12.74
C ALA A 317 -20.05 -9.58 -14.04
N SER A 318 -20.76 -9.68 -15.15
CA SER A 318 -20.21 -10.06 -16.46
C SER A 318 -19.12 -9.10 -16.97
N CYS A 319 -19.08 -7.87 -16.48
CA CYS A 319 -18.07 -6.85 -16.81
C CYS A 319 -16.89 -6.79 -15.83
N SER A 320 -16.89 -7.60 -14.76
CA SER A 320 -15.83 -7.58 -13.71
C SER A 320 -14.84 -8.74 -13.93
N PRO A 321 -13.52 -8.47 -13.82
CA PRO A 321 -12.87 -7.18 -13.59
C PRO A 321 -12.67 -6.38 -14.91
N CYS A 322 -13.15 -5.13 -14.95
CA CYS A 322 -13.02 -4.28 -16.15
C CYS A 322 -11.78 -3.37 -16.13
N LEU A 323 -11.15 -3.17 -14.98
CA LEU A 323 -9.96 -2.33 -14.74
C LEU A 323 -10.16 -0.86 -15.18
N LYS A 324 -11.39 -0.36 -15.24
CA LYS A 324 -11.70 1.01 -15.60
C LYS A 324 -11.69 1.92 -14.38
N LYS A 325 -11.24 3.17 -14.56
CA LYS A 325 -11.26 4.19 -13.50
C LYS A 325 -12.67 4.69 -13.21
N THR A 326 -13.48 4.82 -14.28
CA THR A 326 -14.88 5.26 -14.22
C THR A 326 -15.75 4.19 -14.82
N CYS A 327 -16.84 3.84 -14.18
CA CYS A 327 -17.81 2.90 -14.71
C CYS A 327 -18.55 3.52 -15.90
N PRO A 328 -18.58 2.86 -17.07
CA PRO A 328 -19.29 3.37 -18.25
C PRO A 328 -20.78 2.98 -18.27
N THR A 329 -21.25 2.21 -17.27
CA THR A 329 -22.60 1.69 -17.20
C THR A 329 -23.27 2.04 -15.86
N ASP A 330 -23.63 1.07 -15.07
CA ASP A 330 -24.52 1.14 -13.93
C ASP A 330 -23.89 0.68 -12.59
N PHE A 331 -22.57 0.55 -12.53
CA PHE A 331 -21.85 0.05 -11.34
C PHE A 331 -22.32 -1.33 -10.82
N ARG A 332 -22.95 -2.17 -11.69
CA ARG A 332 -23.58 -3.41 -11.24
C ARG A 332 -22.69 -4.32 -10.38
N CYS A 333 -21.37 -4.38 -10.66
CA CYS A 333 -20.43 -5.14 -9.84
C CYS A 333 -20.36 -4.65 -8.37
N MET A 334 -20.66 -3.38 -8.12
CA MET A 334 -20.79 -2.78 -6.79
C MET A 334 -22.26 -2.81 -6.32
N GLU A 335 -23.22 -2.64 -7.23
CA GLU A 335 -24.67 -2.71 -6.91
C GLU A 335 -25.08 -4.07 -6.37
N GLU A 336 -24.55 -5.16 -6.93
CA GLU A 336 -24.85 -6.51 -6.49
C GLU A 336 -24.28 -6.85 -5.09
N ILE A 337 -23.31 -6.08 -4.58
CA ILE A 337 -22.78 -6.23 -3.22
C ILE A 337 -23.71 -5.50 -2.25
N THR A 338 -24.48 -6.23 -1.49
CA THR A 338 -25.44 -5.66 -0.54
C THR A 338 -24.79 -5.30 0.80
N ALA A 339 -25.43 -4.40 1.56
CA ALA A 339 -25.01 -4.13 2.93
C ALA A 339 -25.06 -5.39 3.82
N GLU A 340 -25.98 -6.34 3.53
CA GLU A 340 -26.10 -7.61 4.25
C GLU A 340 -24.89 -8.52 4.01
N ASP A 341 -24.40 -8.60 2.77
CA ASP A 341 -23.18 -9.39 2.45
C ASP A 341 -21.99 -8.91 3.30
N VAL A 342 -21.81 -7.58 3.37
CA VAL A 342 -20.69 -6.95 4.09
C VAL A 342 -20.88 -7.04 5.60
N TYR A 343 -22.07 -6.74 6.10
CA TYR A 343 -22.40 -6.83 7.52
C TYR A 343 -22.23 -8.27 8.05
N GLY A 344 -22.77 -9.28 7.36
CA GLY A 344 -22.66 -10.68 7.78
C GLY A 344 -21.22 -11.17 7.87
N ALA A 345 -20.33 -10.70 6.97
CA ALA A 345 -18.91 -11.00 7.06
C ALA A 345 -18.23 -10.24 8.21
N ALA A 346 -18.61 -8.97 8.43
CA ALA A 346 -18.07 -8.12 9.50
C ALA A 346 -18.46 -8.66 10.89
N ALA A 347 -19.72 -9.03 11.08
CA ALA A 347 -20.24 -9.59 12.32
C ALA A 347 -19.52 -10.89 12.70
N ARG A 348 -19.27 -11.78 11.74
CA ARG A 348 -18.47 -12.99 11.99
C ARG A 348 -17.07 -12.67 12.50
N LEU A 349 -16.34 -11.74 11.86
CA LEU A 349 -15.00 -11.36 12.28
C LEU A 349 -14.98 -10.68 13.68
N LEU A 350 -16.03 -9.92 14.02
CA LEU A 350 -16.14 -9.28 15.33
C LEU A 350 -16.56 -10.24 16.45
N SER A 351 -17.27 -11.34 16.10
CA SER A 351 -17.68 -12.37 17.06
C SER A 351 -16.55 -13.34 17.42
N GLU A 352 -15.47 -13.40 16.63
CA GLU A 352 -14.30 -14.20 16.97
C GLU A 352 -13.57 -13.62 18.20
N PRO A 353 -13.19 -14.45 19.18
CA PRO A 353 -12.40 -13.98 20.32
C PRO A 353 -11.08 -13.41 19.85
N LYS A 354 -10.58 -12.36 20.56
CA LYS A 354 -9.24 -11.85 20.30
C LYS A 354 -8.21 -12.93 20.69
N GLU A 355 -7.22 -13.11 19.82
CA GLU A 355 -6.05 -13.92 20.18
C GLU A 355 -5.41 -13.33 21.45
N GLY A 356 -5.45 -14.08 22.56
CA GLY A 356 -4.90 -13.68 23.86
C GLY A 356 -5.94 -13.46 24.96
N GLU A 357 -7.23 -13.58 24.70
CA GLU A 357 -8.30 -13.56 25.73
C GLU A 357 -8.83 -14.97 26.10
N ALA A 358 -8.15 -16.04 25.62
CA ALA A 358 -8.48 -17.43 25.95
C ALA A 358 -7.49 -18.01 26.96
#